data_55170d1c5381a6052cac6b680fa461aa
#
_entry.id   55170d1c5381a6052cac6b680fa461aa
#
_cell.length_a   1.000
_cell.length_b   1.000
_cell.length_c   1.000
_cell.angle_alpha   90.00
_cell.angle_beta   90.00
_cell.angle_gamma   90.00
#
_symmetry.space_group_name_H-M   'P 1'
#
loop_
_entity.id
_entity.type
_entity.pdbx_description
1 polymer ?
#
loop_
_entity_poly.entity_id
_entity_poly.type
_entity_poly.pdbx_seq_one_letter_code
_entity_poly.pdbx_strand_id
1 'polypeptide(L)'
;MTSGKIVGAALVSHHPGLFQPEEFRVTAGDGKDSDLIEGFSRIRTKIDNVKPDIIVILDTHWFTTGCHLIDAGKHYEGTYVSDEMPWYLHGQKYAYEGSPEFAKLCEEIALEDGVIAKAIDEPTMARHYATINIVNALVDDERVVSVGSCQTATTKDYLDMGTVIGKAVKRSGHNVLLLASGALSHKFRNINEVPKNPRIYHPDNVSSEYNRESDYRAIEHFCQGEHAEILGKFDTEYKKLPWEAWGAHYLQM
;
A
#
# COMPACT_ATOMS: atom_id res chain seq x y z
N MET A 1 -11.97 -1.03 -28.77
CA MET A 1 -10.90 -0.75 -27.75
C MET A 1 -10.53 -2.07 -27.11
N THR A 2 -9.25 -2.31 -26.89
CA THR A 2 -8.78 -3.50 -26.15
C THR A 2 -9.20 -3.37 -24.68
N SER A 3 -9.67 -4.46 -24.07
CA SER A 3 -9.99 -4.47 -22.64
C SER A 3 -8.69 -4.38 -21.81
N GLY A 4 -8.66 -3.52 -20.81
CA GLY A 4 -7.55 -3.45 -19.87
C GLY A 4 -7.41 -4.71 -19.01
N LYS A 5 -6.26 -4.89 -18.40
CA LYS A 5 -5.91 -6.08 -17.63
C LYS A 5 -5.19 -5.72 -16.33
N ILE A 6 -5.50 -6.43 -15.26
CA ILE A 6 -4.62 -6.49 -14.08
C ILE A 6 -3.46 -7.42 -14.46
N VAL A 7 -2.25 -6.85 -14.56
CA VAL A 7 -1.05 -7.60 -14.98
C VAL A 7 -0.26 -8.17 -13.80
N GLY A 8 -0.62 -7.78 -12.59
CA GLY A 8 -0.06 -8.30 -11.35
C GLY A 8 -0.66 -7.63 -10.14
N ALA A 9 -0.46 -8.24 -8.99
CA ALA A 9 -0.80 -7.68 -7.68
C ALA A 9 0.25 -8.11 -6.67
N ALA A 10 0.59 -7.23 -5.71
CA ALA A 10 1.54 -7.55 -4.66
C ALA A 10 1.26 -6.78 -3.37
N LEU A 11 1.57 -7.41 -2.24
CA LEU A 11 1.76 -6.73 -0.96
C LEU A 11 3.20 -6.26 -0.89
N VAL A 12 3.42 -4.97 -0.62
CA VAL A 12 4.75 -4.35 -0.58
C VAL A 12 4.93 -3.53 0.69
N SER A 13 6.09 -3.63 1.30
CA SER A 13 6.40 -2.86 2.49
C SER A 13 6.63 -1.38 2.14
N HIS A 14 6.15 -0.49 2.99
CA HIS A 14 6.53 0.93 2.98
C HIS A 14 7.39 1.30 4.18
N HIS A 15 8.14 0.35 4.73
CA HIS A 15 8.87 0.54 5.97
C HIS A 15 9.63 1.87 6.00
N PRO A 16 9.50 2.68 7.08
CA PRO A 16 10.11 4.00 7.16
C PRO A 16 11.63 4.02 6.97
N GLY A 17 12.30 2.93 7.34
CA GLY A 17 13.74 2.77 7.15
C GLY A 17 14.22 2.82 5.69
N LEU A 18 13.33 2.58 4.72
CA LEU A 18 13.67 2.69 3.29
C LEU A 18 14.04 4.11 2.88
N PHE A 19 13.56 5.12 3.60
CA PHE A 19 13.94 6.52 3.40
C PHE A 19 15.33 6.87 3.90
N GLN A 20 15.92 6.02 4.74
CA GLN A 20 17.21 6.31 5.36
C GLN A 20 18.36 5.96 4.41
N PRO A 21 19.49 6.69 4.46
CA PRO A 21 20.71 6.33 3.73
C PRO A 21 21.20 4.91 4.06
N GLU A 22 21.86 4.27 3.11
CA GLU A 22 22.40 2.91 3.29
C GLU A 22 23.28 2.79 4.54
N GLU A 23 24.17 3.77 4.78
CA GLU A 23 25.04 3.79 5.96
C GLU A 23 24.22 3.70 7.27
N PHE A 24 23.11 4.44 7.32
CA PHE A 24 22.21 4.38 8.49
C PHE A 24 21.53 3.01 8.59
N ARG A 25 21.01 2.48 7.48
CA ARG A 25 20.33 1.18 7.47
C ARG A 25 21.27 0.05 7.88
N VAL A 26 22.50 0.04 7.34
CA VAL A 26 23.54 -0.94 7.67
C VAL A 26 23.93 -0.86 9.14
N THR A 27 24.09 0.37 9.67
CA THR A 27 24.40 0.56 11.11
C THR A 27 23.25 0.06 11.99
N ALA A 28 22.01 0.38 11.64
CA ALA A 28 20.82 -0.07 12.36
C ALA A 28 20.57 -1.59 12.22
N GLY A 29 21.11 -2.22 11.18
CA GLY A 29 20.99 -3.64 10.85
C GLY A 29 22.19 -4.50 11.32
N ASP A 30 23.01 -4.01 12.25
CA ASP A 30 24.21 -4.73 12.76
C ASP A 30 25.20 -5.11 11.64
N GLY A 31 25.44 -4.19 10.72
CA GLY A 31 26.38 -4.36 9.60
C GLY A 31 25.77 -4.96 8.33
N LYS A 32 24.44 -5.10 8.27
CA LYS A 32 23.74 -5.58 7.08
C LYS A 32 22.62 -4.59 6.69
N ASP A 33 22.48 -4.33 5.40
CA ASP A 33 21.33 -3.57 4.91
C ASP A 33 20.04 -4.39 5.03
N SER A 34 18.90 -3.73 4.93
CA SER A 34 17.59 -4.34 4.92
C SER A 34 17.42 -5.24 3.68
N ASP A 35 16.89 -6.44 3.87
CA ASP A 35 16.50 -7.35 2.80
C ASP A 35 15.33 -6.79 1.95
N LEU A 36 14.63 -5.78 2.45
CA LEU A 36 13.62 -5.04 1.70
C LEU A 36 14.21 -4.41 0.43
N ILE A 37 15.45 -3.89 0.48
CA ILE A 37 16.11 -3.26 -0.67
C ILE A 37 16.29 -4.27 -1.80
N GLU A 38 16.80 -5.47 -1.50
CA GLU A 38 16.89 -6.55 -2.48
C GLU A 38 15.50 -7.01 -2.95
N GLY A 39 14.53 -7.08 -2.02
CA GLY A 39 13.14 -7.40 -2.33
C GLY A 39 12.54 -6.43 -3.35
N PHE A 40 12.75 -5.12 -3.18
CA PHE A 40 12.28 -4.10 -4.14
C PHE A 40 12.95 -4.25 -5.52
N SER A 41 14.26 -4.52 -5.58
CA SER A 41 14.95 -4.77 -6.86
C SER A 41 14.35 -5.96 -7.61
N ARG A 42 14.01 -7.03 -6.89
CA ARG A 42 13.33 -8.20 -7.49
C ARG A 42 11.90 -7.86 -7.97
N ILE A 43 11.17 -7.04 -7.22
CA ILE A 43 9.83 -6.58 -7.63
C ILE A 43 9.95 -5.68 -8.86
N ARG A 44 10.89 -4.70 -8.89
CA ARG A 44 11.10 -3.84 -10.06
C ARG A 44 11.36 -4.67 -11.32
N THR A 45 12.22 -5.69 -11.24
CA THR A 45 12.46 -6.60 -12.37
C THR A 45 11.17 -7.29 -12.88
N LYS A 46 10.25 -7.64 -11.96
CA LYS A 46 8.96 -8.22 -12.35
C LYS A 46 8.05 -7.17 -13.00
N ILE A 47 8.06 -5.93 -12.51
CA ILE A 47 7.30 -4.81 -13.09
C ILE A 47 7.78 -4.55 -14.52
N ASP A 48 9.10 -4.54 -14.76
CA ASP A 48 9.70 -4.39 -16.10
C ASP A 48 9.23 -5.46 -17.09
N ASN A 49 8.98 -6.67 -16.60
CA ASN A 49 8.51 -7.77 -17.44
C ASN A 49 7.01 -7.65 -17.79
N VAL A 50 6.18 -7.19 -16.85
CA VAL A 50 4.72 -7.10 -17.07
C VAL A 50 4.28 -5.77 -17.68
N LYS A 51 5.14 -4.75 -17.62
CA LYS A 51 4.99 -3.43 -18.26
C LYS A 51 3.60 -2.80 -18.02
N PRO A 52 3.26 -2.44 -16.78
CA PRO A 52 2.01 -1.76 -16.51
C PRO A 52 2.04 -0.33 -17.05
N ASP A 53 0.90 0.16 -17.52
CA ASP A 53 0.69 1.57 -17.86
C ASP A 53 0.43 2.41 -16.61
N ILE A 54 -0.21 1.78 -15.61
CA ILE A 54 -0.63 2.40 -14.36
C ILE A 54 -0.30 1.48 -13.19
N ILE A 55 0.22 2.06 -12.12
CA ILE A 55 0.36 1.42 -10.81
C ILE A 55 -0.67 2.03 -9.87
N VAL A 56 -1.59 1.21 -9.37
CA VAL A 56 -2.53 1.60 -8.31
C VAL A 56 -1.90 1.24 -6.97
N ILE A 57 -1.69 2.24 -6.13
CA ILE A 57 -1.15 2.06 -4.77
C ILE A 57 -2.29 2.21 -3.76
N LEU A 58 -2.58 1.15 -3.03
CA LEU A 58 -3.52 1.17 -1.92
C LEU A 58 -2.75 1.65 -0.68
N ASP A 59 -2.95 2.94 -0.34
CA ASP A 59 -2.15 3.66 0.65
C ASP A 59 -2.72 3.54 2.05
N THR A 60 -1.96 2.91 2.95
CA THR A 60 -2.36 2.67 4.33
C THR A 60 -2.23 3.89 5.24
N HIS A 61 -1.50 4.92 4.85
CA HIS A 61 -1.31 6.13 5.64
C HIS A 61 -2.16 7.31 5.17
N TRP A 62 -2.86 7.16 4.05
CA TRP A 62 -3.86 8.14 3.62
C TRP A 62 -5.22 7.80 4.22
N PHE A 63 -5.43 8.24 5.45
CA PHE A 63 -6.66 7.98 6.18
C PHE A 63 -7.80 8.88 5.74
N THR A 64 -8.94 8.26 5.45
CA THR A 64 -10.18 8.96 5.11
C THR A 64 -11.32 8.50 6.02
N THR A 65 -12.42 9.23 6.03
CA THR A 65 -13.64 8.88 6.75
C THR A 65 -14.84 9.14 5.85
N GLY A 66 -15.77 8.21 5.79
CA GLY A 66 -17.03 8.38 5.07
C GLY A 66 -17.00 8.09 3.58
N CYS A 67 -15.83 7.99 2.93
CA CYS A 67 -15.70 7.53 1.54
C CYS A 67 -14.28 7.05 1.23
N HIS A 68 -14.14 6.22 0.20
CA HIS A 68 -12.86 5.93 -0.42
C HIS A 68 -12.41 7.15 -1.25
N LEU A 69 -11.20 7.64 -1.03
CA LEU A 69 -10.61 8.70 -1.85
C LEU A 69 -9.63 8.11 -2.85
N ILE A 70 -9.66 8.64 -4.06
CA ILE A 70 -8.80 8.24 -5.18
C ILE A 70 -8.08 9.49 -5.65
N ASP A 71 -6.76 9.44 -5.70
CA ASP A 71 -5.93 10.55 -6.14
C ASP A 71 -6.06 10.76 -7.65
N ALA A 72 -6.46 11.96 -8.06
CA ALA A 72 -6.80 12.30 -9.45
C ALA A 72 -5.96 13.44 -10.02
N GLY A 73 -4.87 13.82 -9.37
CA GLY A 73 -3.95 14.81 -9.92
C GLY A 73 -3.18 14.25 -11.11
N LYS A 74 -2.67 15.14 -11.94
CA LYS A 74 -1.93 14.80 -13.16
C LYS A 74 -0.45 14.59 -12.91
N HIS A 75 0.14 15.42 -12.07
CA HIS A 75 1.58 15.44 -11.78
C HIS A 75 1.81 15.79 -10.32
N TYR A 76 2.78 15.14 -9.72
CA TYR A 76 3.16 15.35 -8.32
C TYR A 76 4.65 15.47 -8.21
N GLU A 77 5.11 16.57 -7.60
CA GLU A 77 6.52 16.76 -7.27
C GLU A 77 6.65 17.49 -5.93
N GLY A 78 7.71 17.21 -5.20
CA GLY A 78 7.95 17.91 -3.95
C GLY A 78 9.04 17.30 -3.09
N THR A 79 9.05 17.76 -1.86
CA THR A 79 9.90 17.21 -0.81
C THR A 79 9.01 16.73 0.34
N TYR A 80 9.05 15.45 0.61
CA TYR A 80 8.22 14.84 1.63
C TYR A 80 8.75 15.12 3.03
N VAL A 81 7.82 15.41 3.94
CA VAL A 81 8.01 15.43 5.39
C VAL A 81 6.84 14.70 6.02
N SER A 82 7.11 13.74 6.90
CA SER A 82 6.07 12.97 7.58
C SER A 82 5.39 13.78 8.68
N ASP A 83 4.07 13.77 8.72
CA ASP A 83 3.29 14.33 9.83
C ASP A 83 3.47 13.52 11.12
N GLU A 84 3.69 12.20 10.99
CA GLU A 84 3.84 11.29 12.13
C GLU A 84 5.25 11.33 12.75
N MET A 85 6.28 11.39 11.88
CA MET A 85 7.68 11.26 12.27
C MET A 85 8.58 12.29 11.56
N PRO A 86 8.31 13.61 11.70
CA PRO A 86 9.04 14.63 10.95
C PRO A 86 10.54 14.70 11.27
N TRP A 87 10.94 14.23 12.45
CA TRP A 87 12.35 14.12 12.84
C TRP A 87 13.08 12.95 12.18
N TYR A 88 12.35 11.96 11.65
CA TYR A 88 12.89 10.74 11.08
C TYR A 88 12.67 10.64 9.56
N LEU A 89 11.49 11.02 9.09
CA LEU A 89 11.09 10.97 7.69
C LEU A 89 10.91 12.39 7.14
N HIS A 90 11.97 12.94 6.56
CA HIS A 90 11.96 14.27 5.94
C HIS A 90 12.99 14.36 4.82
N GLY A 91 12.79 15.34 3.93
CA GLY A 91 13.76 15.66 2.88
C GLY A 91 13.74 14.74 1.67
N GLN A 92 12.81 13.79 1.59
CA GLN A 92 12.69 12.87 0.46
C GLN A 92 12.04 13.57 -0.72
N LYS A 93 12.78 13.70 -1.81
CA LYS A 93 12.23 14.21 -3.07
C LYS A 93 11.39 13.14 -3.73
N TYR A 94 10.31 13.58 -4.37
CA TYR A 94 9.49 12.74 -5.22
C TYR A 94 9.03 13.49 -6.45
N ALA A 95 8.87 12.79 -7.56
CA ALA A 95 8.23 13.26 -8.78
C ALA A 95 7.61 12.07 -9.50
N TYR A 96 6.33 12.16 -9.87
CA TYR A 96 5.65 11.11 -10.62
C TYR A 96 4.42 11.65 -11.35
N GLU A 97 4.02 10.96 -12.41
CA GLU A 97 2.80 11.27 -13.16
C GLU A 97 1.61 10.50 -12.58
N GLY A 98 0.47 11.18 -12.49
CA GLY A 98 -0.80 10.56 -12.12
C GLY A 98 -1.63 10.14 -13.33
N SER A 99 -2.82 9.58 -13.07
CA SER A 99 -3.78 9.22 -14.10
C SER A 99 -5.18 9.71 -13.73
N PRO A 100 -5.48 11.02 -13.95
CA PRO A 100 -6.78 11.60 -13.64
C PRO A 100 -7.94 10.87 -14.30
N GLU A 101 -7.74 10.40 -15.54
CA GLU A 101 -8.76 9.69 -16.32
C GLU A 101 -9.14 8.36 -15.65
N PHE A 102 -8.15 7.62 -15.16
CA PHE A 102 -8.40 6.36 -14.47
C PHE A 102 -9.08 6.57 -13.11
N ALA A 103 -8.64 7.57 -12.35
CA ALA A 103 -9.25 7.91 -11.06
C ALA A 103 -10.73 8.33 -11.22
N LYS A 104 -11.04 9.17 -12.21
CA LYS A 104 -12.41 9.58 -12.52
C LYS A 104 -13.27 8.41 -13.01
N LEU A 105 -12.69 7.51 -13.79
CA LEU A 105 -13.39 6.29 -14.22
C LEU A 105 -13.74 5.39 -13.02
N CYS A 106 -12.87 5.30 -12.03
CA CYS A 106 -13.20 4.59 -10.78
C CYS A 106 -14.37 5.26 -10.05
N GLU A 107 -14.40 6.60 -9.95
CA GLU A 107 -15.51 7.34 -9.34
C GLU A 107 -16.84 7.11 -10.09
N GLU A 108 -16.82 7.15 -11.42
CA GLU A 108 -18.00 6.89 -12.25
C GLU A 108 -18.57 5.48 -12.00
N ILE A 109 -17.69 4.48 -11.97
CA ILE A 109 -18.10 3.09 -11.71
C ILE A 109 -18.58 2.91 -10.27
N ALA A 110 -17.92 3.56 -9.31
CA ALA A 110 -18.36 3.54 -7.92
C ALA A 110 -19.79 4.07 -7.79
N LEU A 111 -20.12 5.17 -8.48
CA LEU A 111 -21.46 5.72 -8.52
C LEU A 111 -22.47 4.74 -9.16
N GLU A 112 -22.09 4.08 -10.26
CA GLU A 112 -22.92 3.05 -10.91
C GLU A 112 -23.23 1.86 -9.97
N ASP A 113 -22.25 1.45 -9.18
CA ASP A 113 -22.34 0.29 -8.27
C ASP A 113 -22.86 0.64 -6.87
N GLY A 114 -23.11 1.93 -6.58
CA GLY A 114 -23.55 2.39 -5.26
C GLY A 114 -22.45 2.38 -4.20
N VAL A 115 -21.18 2.40 -4.62
CA VAL A 115 -20.00 2.49 -3.73
C VAL A 115 -19.66 3.96 -3.49
N ILE A 116 -19.36 4.31 -2.24
CA ILE A 116 -19.05 5.69 -1.88
C ILE A 116 -17.54 5.94 -2.08
N ALA A 117 -17.18 6.45 -3.24
CA ALA A 117 -15.81 6.81 -3.61
C ALA A 117 -15.75 8.17 -4.31
N LYS A 118 -14.63 8.88 -4.19
CA LYS A 118 -14.43 10.21 -4.75
C LYS A 118 -13.03 10.36 -5.34
N ALA A 119 -12.95 10.79 -6.60
CA ALA A 119 -11.71 11.22 -7.23
C ALA A 119 -11.39 12.67 -6.82
N ILE A 120 -10.20 12.90 -6.28
CA ILE A 120 -9.77 14.19 -5.73
C ILE A 120 -8.54 14.69 -6.47
N ASP A 121 -8.67 15.87 -7.04
CA ASP A 121 -7.56 16.65 -7.62
C ASP A 121 -7.36 17.92 -6.78
N GLU A 122 -6.66 17.76 -5.65
CA GLU A 122 -6.38 18.86 -4.72
C GLU A 122 -4.86 19.01 -4.57
N PRO A 123 -4.27 20.06 -5.18
CA PRO A 123 -2.81 20.25 -5.20
C PRO A 123 -2.17 20.41 -3.82
N THR A 124 -2.95 20.89 -2.84
CA THR A 124 -2.45 21.11 -1.47
C THR A 124 -2.59 19.91 -0.56
N MET A 125 -3.19 18.83 -1.07
CA MET A 125 -3.35 17.59 -0.30
C MET A 125 -1.99 16.97 0.02
N ALA A 126 -1.78 16.64 1.29
CA ALA A 126 -0.55 15.99 1.73
C ALA A 126 -0.33 14.64 1.01
N ARG A 127 0.90 14.35 0.69
CA ARG A 127 1.34 13.01 0.25
C ARG A 127 1.73 12.19 1.48
N HIS A 128 1.60 10.88 1.39
CA HIS A 128 1.93 9.98 2.49
C HIS A 128 3.11 9.09 2.14
N TYR A 129 3.91 8.74 3.14
CA TYR A 129 5.15 7.99 2.89
C TYR A 129 4.90 6.59 2.34
N ALA A 130 3.73 6.02 2.57
CA ALA A 130 3.35 4.74 1.98
C ALA A 130 3.36 4.79 0.43
N THR A 131 2.83 5.87 -0.16
CA THR A 131 2.92 6.12 -1.61
C THR A 131 4.33 6.54 -2.01
N ILE A 132 4.92 7.53 -1.34
CA ILE A 132 6.23 8.10 -1.71
C ILE A 132 7.33 7.04 -1.67
N ASN A 133 7.32 6.17 -0.67
CA ASN A 133 8.30 5.10 -0.54
C ASN A 133 8.24 4.10 -1.70
N ILE A 134 7.02 3.72 -2.10
CA ILE A 134 6.80 2.83 -3.23
C ILE A 134 7.16 3.51 -4.56
N VAL A 135 6.78 4.76 -4.74
CA VAL A 135 7.15 5.56 -5.93
C VAL A 135 8.67 5.59 -6.08
N ASN A 136 9.39 5.99 -5.06
CA ASN A 136 10.86 6.11 -5.12
C ASN A 136 11.58 4.76 -5.31
N ALA A 137 10.96 3.64 -4.93
CA ALA A 137 11.56 2.32 -5.01
C ALA A 137 11.16 1.52 -6.25
N LEU A 138 9.96 1.75 -6.80
CA LEU A 138 9.35 0.86 -7.78
C LEU A 138 8.79 1.54 -9.04
N VAL A 139 8.69 2.86 -9.08
CA VAL A 139 8.11 3.59 -10.23
C VAL A 139 9.21 4.22 -11.07
N ASP A 140 9.17 3.99 -12.37
CA ASP A 140 10.01 4.67 -13.36
C ASP A 140 9.14 5.60 -14.22
N ASP A 141 8.53 5.08 -15.29
CA ASP A 141 7.71 5.86 -16.24
C ASP A 141 6.20 5.58 -16.08
N GLU A 142 5.83 4.67 -15.17
CA GLU A 142 4.43 4.31 -14.96
C GLU A 142 3.66 5.44 -14.28
N ARG A 143 2.39 5.64 -14.67
CA ARG A 143 1.50 6.54 -13.97
C ARG A 143 1.04 5.92 -12.66
N VAL A 144 0.87 6.74 -11.63
CA VAL A 144 0.47 6.28 -10.29
C VAL A 144 -0.90 6.83 -9.92
N VAL A 145 -1.72 5.98 -9.34
CA VAL A 145 -2.98 6.38 -8.70
C VAL A 145 -3.00 5.81 -7.28
N SER A 146 -3.03 6.68 -6.28
CA SER A 146 -3.16 6.28 -4.89
C SER A 146 -4.63 6.20 -4.48
N VAL A 147 -4.96 5.21 -3.67
CA VAL A 147 -6.29 5.03 -3.07
C VAL A 147 -6.13 4.98 -1.55
N GLY A 148 -6.85 5.86 -0.87
CA GLY A 148 -6.77 5.99 0.58
C GLY A 148 -7.53 4.92 1.35
N SER A 149 -7.20 4.78 2.62
CA SER A 149 -7.80 3.85 3.57
C SER A 149 -8.98 4.50 4.30
N CYS A 150 -10.20 4.06 4.01
CA CYS A 150 -11.40 4.55 4.66
C CYS A 150 -11.60 3.88 6.03
N GLN A 151 -11.38 4.62 7.11
CA GLN A 151 -11.44 4.12 8.49
C GLN A 151 -12.83 3.63 8.92
N THR A 152 -13.89 4.13 8.27
CA THR A 152 -15.28 3.77 8.58
C THR A 152 -15.83 2.67 7.68
N ALA A 153 -15.03 2.18 6.73
CA ALA A 153 -15.41 1.10 5.82
C ALA A 153 -15.40 -0.26 6.52
N THR A 154 -16.32 -1.12 6.14
CA THR A 154 -16.37 -2.54 6.53
C THR A 154 -15.53 -3.37 5.56
N THR A 155 -15.31 -4.65 5.89
CA THR A 155 -14.68 -5.63 4.97
C THR A 155 -15.39 -5.64 3.62
N LYS A 156 -16.73 -5.62 3.63
CA LYS A 156 -17.53 -5.60 2.40
C LYS A 156 -17.26 -4.34 1.56
N ASP A 157 -17.17 -3.17 2.18
CA ASP A 157 -16.94 -1.91 1.46
C ASP A 157 -15.57 -1.91 0.77
N TYR A 158 -14.54 -2.52 1.38
CA TYR A 158 -13.23 -2.70 0.74
C TYR A 158 -13.31 -3.65 -0.46
N LEU A 159 -14.02 -4.78 -0.35
CA LEU A 159 -14.22 -5.72 -1.47
C LEU A 159 -15.02 -5.08 -2.62
N ASP A 160 -16.01 -4.28 -2.30
CA ASP A 160 -16.80 -3.53 -3.29
C ASP A 160 -15.91 -2.52 -4.02
N MET A 161 -15.04 -1.79 -3.30
CA MET A 161 -14.08 -0.87 -3.90
C MET A 161 -13.07 -1.60 -4.81
N GLY A 162 -12.60 -2.77 -4.40
CA GLY A 162 -11.76 -3.63 -5.24
C GLY A 162 -12.46 -4.03 -6.54
N THR A 163 -13.76 -4.34 -6.46
CA THR A 163 -14.59 -4.63 -7.63
C THR A 163 -14.70 -3.43 -8.58
N VAL A 164 -14.86 -2.22 -8.02
CA VAL A 164 -14.84 -0.96 -8.79
C VAL A 164 -13.53 -0.79 -9.54
N ILE A 165 -12.38 -0.96 -8.85
CA ILE A 165 -11.06 -0.88 -9.49
C ILE A 165 -10.94 -1.90 -10.62
N GLY A 166 -11.33 -3.15 -10.39
CA GLY A 166 -11.28 -4.21 -11.40
C GLY A 166 -12.13 -3.90 -12.64
N LYS A 167 -13.31 -3.29 -12.47
CA LYS A 167 -14.16 -2.82 -13.58
C LYS A 167 -13.51 -1.63 -14.31
N ALA A 168 -12.92 -0.70 -13.58
CA ALA A 168 -12.21 0.44 -14.14
C ALA A 168 -11.02 -0.02 -14.99
N VAL A 169 -10.25 -0.98 -14.52
CA VAL A 169 -9.16 -1.60 -15.30
C VAL A 169 -9.70 -2.12 -16.64
N LYS A 170 -10.76 -2.91 -16.63
CA LYS A 170 -11.35 -3.47 -17.85
C LYS A 170 -11.81 -2.40 -18.82
N ARG A 171 -12.44 -1.31 -18.34
CA ARG A 171 -12.95 -0.22 -19.17
C ARG A 171 -11.84 0.72 -19.68
N SER A 172 -10.74 0.89 -18.93
CA SER A 172 -9.67 1.83 -19.25
C SER A 172 -8.85 1.43 -20.47
N GLY A 173 -8.77 0.15 -20.77
CA GLY A 173 -7.88 -0.40 -21.81
C GLY A 173 -6.41 -0.47 -21.39
N HIS A 174 -6.05 -0.12 -20.15
CA HIS A 174 -4.68 -0.10 -19.62
C HIS A 174 -4.29 -1.42 -18.95
N ASN A 175 -3.00 -1.72 -18.99
CA ASN A 175 -2.39 -2.71 -18.13
C ASN A 175 -2.14 -2.08 -16.75
N VAL A 176 -2.71 -2.65 -15.71
CA VAL A 176 -2.64 -2.08 -14.35
C VAL A 176 -2.00 -3.07 -13.38
N LEU A 177 -1.05 -2.57 -12.60
CA LEU A 177 -0.47 -3.28 -11.45
C LEU A 177 -1.12 -2.77 -10.17
N LEU A 178 -1.48 -3.66 -9.26
CA LEU A 178 -2.01 -3.31 -7.95
C LEU A 178 -0.93 -3.54 -6.89
N LEU A 179 -0.64 -2.53 -6.08
CA LEU A 179 0.29 -2.62 -4.97
C LEU A 179 -0.42 -2.23 -3.66
N ALA A 180 -0.66 -3.22 -2.80
CA ALA A 180 -1.11 -2.95 -1.45
C ALA A 180 0.09 -2.61 -0.58
N SER A 181 0.11 -1.38 -0.08
CA SER A 181 1.20 -0.85 0.73
C SER A 181 0.98 -1.19 2.20
N GLY A 182 1.93 -1.90 2.82
CA GLY A 182 1.83 -2.18 4.25
C GLY A 182 2.51 -3.45 4.71
N ALA A 183 2.15 -3.87 5.91
CA ALA A 183 2.49 -5.17 6.48
C ALA A 183 1.24 -6.03 6.63
N LEU A 184 1.40 -7.35 6.80
CA LEU A 184 0.28 -8.23 7.14
C LEU A 184 -0.17 -7.97 8.57
N SER A 185 0.73 -8.10 9.55
CA SER A 185 0.43 -7.76 10.93
C SER A 185 1.45 -6.78 11.50
N HIS A 186 1.00 -5.95 12.42
CA HIS A 186 1.85 -4.96 13.10
C HIS A 186 1.43 -4.83 14.56
N LYS A 187 2.34 -5.08 15.48
CA LYS A 187 2.12 -4.82 16.89
C LYS A 187 2.47 -3.36 17.21
N PHE A 188 1.46 -2.58 17.61
CA PHE A 188 1.69 -1.27 18.19
C PHE A 188 2.00 -1.39 19.68
N ARG A 189 3.09 -0.78 20.10
CA ARG A 189 3.49 -0.74 21.50
C ARG A 189 2.77 0.39 22.22
N ASN A 190 2.32 0.13 23.45
CA ASN A 190 1.81 1.20 24.31
C ASN A 190 2.92 2.21 24.58
N ILE A 191 2.61 3.50 24.62
CA ILE A 191 3.59 4.58 24.84
C ILE A 191 4.36 4.44 26.16
N ASN A 192 3.76 3.83 27.16
CA ASN A 192 4.37 3.59 28.48
C ASN A 192 5.12 2.25 28.58
N GLU A 193 5.12 1.44 27.52
CA GLU A 193 5.81 0.15 27.48
C GLU A 193 7.27 0.36 27.06
N VAL A 194 8.19 -0.13 27.88
CA VAL A 194 9.62 -0.10 27.53
C VAL A 194 9.88 -1.05 26.35
N PRO A 195 10.57 -0.60 25.29
CA PRO A 195 10.94 -1.48 24.20
C PRO A 195 11.78 -2.66 24.68
N LYS A 196 11.50 -3.86 24.19
CA LYS A 196 12.33 -5.04 24.47
C LYS A 196 13.70 -4.96 23.82
N ASN A 197 13.79 -4.24 22.71
CA ASN A 197 15.02 -4.03 21.96
C ASN A 197 15.22 -2.52 21.70
N PRO A 198 16.46 -1.98 21.80
CA PRO A 198 16.74 -0.58 21.53
C PRO A 198 16.43 -0.16 20.09
N ARG A 199 16.44 -1.09 19.14
CA ARG A 199 16.02 -0.83 17.77
C ARG A 199 14.48 -0.84 17.68
N ILE A 200 13.87 0.31 17.43
CA ILE A 200 12.41 0.51 17.47
C ILE A 200 11.67 -0.52 16.61
N TYR A 201 12.17 -0.79 15.40
CA TYR A 201 11.55 -1.71 14.43
C TYR A 201 12.06 -3.17 14.55
N HIS A 202 12.75 -3.50 15.65
CA HIS A 202 13.14 -4.90 15.88
C HIS A 202 11.88 -5.79 16.02
N PRO A 203 11.88 -7.03 15.48
CA PRO A 203 10.74 -7.94 15.57
C PRO A 203 10.17 -8.11 16.98
N ASP A 204 11.02 -8.11 18.02
CA ASP A 204 10.59 -8.20 19.41
C ASP A 204 9.69 -7.05 19.85
N ASN A 205 9.82 -5.89 19.21
CA ASN A 205 9.03 -4.69 19.51
C ASN A 205 7.73 -4.63 18.68
N VAL A 206 7.79 -5.04 17.40
CA VAL A 206 6.70 -4.80 16.42
C VAL A 206 5.93 -6.06 16.06
N SER A 207 6.31 -7.24 16.58
CA SER A 207 5.65 -8.51 16.29
C SER A 207 5.51 -9.37 17.55
N SER A 208 4.81 -10.48 17.43
CA SER A 208 4.70 -11.55 18.41
C SER A 208 4.76 -12.89 17.69
N GLU A 209 4.93 -13.98 18.43
CA GLU A 209 4.86 -15.34 17.86
C GLU A 209 3.53 -15.56 17.12
N TYR A 210 2.44 -15.17 17.74
CA TYR A 210 1.10 -15.29 17.15
C TYR A 210 0.95 -14.48 15.85
N ASN A 211 1.48 -13.25 15.79
CA ASN A 211 1.49 -12.44 14.56
C ASN A 211 2.27 -13.17 13.46
N ARG A 212 3.48 -13.63 13.79
CA ARG A 212 4.36 -14.31 12.84
C ARG A 212 3.72 -15.57 12.26
N GLU A 213 3.14 -16.43 13.11
CA GLU A 213 2.45 -17.65 12.68
C GLU A 213 1.25 -17.33 11.75
N SER A 214 0.52 -16.27 12.06
CA SER A 214 -0.63 -15.85 11.26
C SER A 214 -0.19 -15.27 9.92
N ASP A 215 0.88 -14.48 9.89
CA ASP A 215 1.45 -13.93 8.66
C ASP A 215 1.97 -15.04 7.74
N TYR A 216 2.66 -16.04 8.29
CA TYR A 216 3.13 -17.19 7.48
C TYR A 216 1.97 -18.00 6.90
N ARG A 217 0.89 -18.21 7.65
CA ARG A 217 -0.32 -18.87 7.12
C ARG A 217 -0.94 -18.07 5.98
N ALA A 218 -1.04 -16.74 6.14
CA ALA A 218 -1.56 -15.89 5.07
C ALA A 218 -0.67 -15.95 3.82
N ILE A 219 0.66 -15.89 4.00
CA ILE A 219 1.63 -16.02 2.89
C ILE A 219 1.50 -17.39 2.20
N GLU A 220 1.32 -18.47 2.96
CA GLU A 220 1.12 -19.79 2.39
C GLU A 220 -0.13 -19.85 1.51
N HIS A 221 -1.27 -19.33 2.00
CA HIS A 221 -2.49 -19.22 1.20
C HIS A 221 -2.29 -18.35 -0.07
N PHE A 222 -1.57 -17.24 0.03
CA PHE A 222 -1.23 -16.44 -1.15
C PHE A 222 -0.41 -17.22 -2.18
N CYS A 223 0.61 -17.96 -1.73
CA CYS A 223 1.44 -18.78 -2.61
C CYS A 223 0.66 -19.91 -3.31
N GLN A 224 -0.39 -20.42 -2.66
CA GLN A 224 -1.26 -21.47 -3.18
C GLN A 224 -2.45 -20.92 -3.99
N GLY A 225 -2.67 -19.60 -3.99
CA GLY A 225 -3.82 -18.96 -4.64
C GLY A 225 -5.15 -19.19 -3.90
N GLU A 226 -5.09 -19.53 -2.61
CA GLU A 226 -6.25 -19.83 -1.77
C GLU A 226 -6.84 -18.57 -1.11
N HIS A 227 -7.09 -17.54 -1.92
CA HIS A 227 -7.61 -16.25 -1.43
C HIS A 227 -8.95 -16.39 -0.71
N ALA A 228 -9.81 -17.33 -1.13
CA ALA A 228 -11.09 -17.60 -0.49
C ALA A 228 -10.96 -18.01 0.98
N GLU A 229 -9.90 -18.74 1.34
CA GLU A 229 -9.63 -19.15 2.72
C GLU A 229 -9.33 -17.95 3.62
N ILE A 230 -8.52 -17.00 3.12
CA ILE A 230 -8.22 -15.76 3.85
C ILE A 230 -9.48 -14.93 4.00
N LEU A 231 -10.21 -14.70 2.91
CA LEU A 231 -11.43 -13.89 2.91
C LEU A 231 -12.50 -14.48 3.84
N GLY A 232 -12.69 -15.80 3.83
CA GLY A 232 -13.63 -16.50 4.71
C GLY A 232 -13.30 -16.40 6.20
N LYS A 233 -12.03 -16.21 6.55
CA LYS A 233 -11.53 -16.08 7.93
C LYS A 233 -11.23 -14.65 8.34
N PHE A 234 -11.33 -13.68 7.43
CA PHE A 234 -10.86 -12.33 7.66
C PHE A 234 -11.50 -11.68 8.88
N ASP A 235 -12.82 -11.66 8.97
CA ASP A 235 -13.54 -11.04 10.08
C ASP A 235 -13.45 -11.83 11.40
N THR A 236 -13.14 -13.11 11.35
CA THR A 236 -13.13 -13.98 12.53
C THR A 236 -11.75 -14.22 13.13
N GLU A 237 -10.72 -14.31 12.30
CA GLU A 237 -9.35 -14.58 12.70
C GLU A 237 -8.43 -13.40 12.44
N TYR A 238 -8.29 -12.97 11.19
CA TYR A 238 -7.29 -11.98 10.80
C TYR A 238 -7.59 -10.58 11.31
N LYS A 239 -8.84 -10.16 11.37
CA LYS A 239 -9.24 -8.84 11.91
C LYS A 239 -8.96 -8.68 13.41
N LYS A 240 -8.74 -9.78 14.14
CA LYS A 240 -8.38 -9.76 15.57
C LYS A 240 -6.89 -9.56 15.79
N LEU A 241 -6.08 -9.78 14.77
CA LEU A 241 -4.67 -9.43 14.81
C LEU A 241 -4.54 -7.91 14.81
N PRO A 242 -3.50 -7.36 15.44
CA PRO A 242 -3.12 -5.98 15.23
C PRO A 242 -2.51 -5.86 13.83
N TRP A 243 -3.30 -6.17 12.82
CA TRP A 243 -2.99 -5.80 11.48
C TRP A 243 -3.09 -4.29 11.43
N GLU A 244 -2.15 -3.65 10.83
CA GLU A 244 -2.28 -2.29 10.40
C GLU A 244 -3.62 -2.24 9.68
N ALA A 245 -4.43 -1.24 9.95
CA ALA A 245 -5.78 -1.01 9.38
C ALA A 245 -5.92 -1.32 7.88
N TRP A 246 -5.06 -1.86 7.40
CA TRP A 246 -4.22 -1.83 6.34
C TRP A 246 -3.93 -3.21 5.73
N GLY A 247 -4.01 -4.29 6.43
CA GLY A 247 -4.33 -5.59 5.89
C GLY A 247 -5.65 -5.58 5.11
N ALA A 248 -6.53 -4.64 5.41
CA ALA A 248 -7.72 -4.35 4.63
C ALA A 248 -7.42 -3.99 3.16
N HIS A 249 -6.27 -3.43 2.83
CA HIS A 249 -5.90 -3.16 1.44
C HIS A 249 -5.71 -4.42 0.60
N TYR A 250 -5.35 -5.54 1.21
CA TYR A 250 -5.41 -6.82 0.52
C TYR A 250 -6.81 -7.13 -0.03
N LEU A 251 -7.86 -6.73 0.68
CA LEU A 251 -9.24 -6.95 0.25
C LEU A 251 -9.60 -6.18 -1.03
N GLN A 252 -8.88 -5.12 -1.34
CA GLN A 252 -9.08 -4.34 -2.56
C GLN A 252 -8.36 -4.93 -3.77
N MET A 253 -7.36 -5.77 -3.55
CA MET A 253 -6.67 -6.49 -4.63
C MET A 253 -7.46 -7.69 -5.11
#